data_0c916a7a7b0bbf57a6a739c563a3dbe5
#
_entry.id   0c916a7a7b0bbf57a6a739c563a3dbe5
#
_cell.length_a   1.000
_cell.length_b   1.000
_cell.length_c   1.000
_cell.angle_alpha   90.00
_cell.angle_beta   90.00
_cell.angle_gamma   90.00
#
_symmetry.space_group_name_H-M   'P 1'
#
loop_
_entity.id
_entity.type
_entity.pdbx_description
1 polymer ?
#
loop_
_entity_poly.entity_id
_entity_poly.type
_entity_poly.pdbx_seq_one_letter_code
_entity_poly.pdbx_strand_id
1 'polypeptide(L)'
;MACRLADNVQVRKEDWGLLFYSQNRHKLCFVRSGDWLYPYYFDGSWTFKNIVDDVATRTGTPAEIIERSIPKLTEKLTANRMIVDEPC
;
A
#
# COMPACT_ATOMS: atom_id res chain seq x y z
N MET A 1 -1.06 12.90 -4.52
CA MET A 1 -0.84 11.61 -5.21
C MET A 1 -1.72 10.55 -4.57
N ALA A 2 -2.31 9.71 -5.37
CA ALA A 2 -3.14 8.61 -4.90
C ALA A 2 -2.62 7.30 -5.51
N CYS A 3 -2.69 6.22 -4.75
CA CYS A 3 -2.25 4.92 -5.20
C CYS A 3 -3.45 4.04 -5.52
N ARG A 4 -3.40 3.32 -6.61
CA ARG A 4 -4.41 2.32 -6.92
C ARG A 4 -3.74 1.06 -7.44
N LEU A 5 -4.47 -0.06 -7.37
CA LEU A 5 -3.96 -1.31 -7.91
C LEU A 5 -3.78 -1.22 -9.42
N ALA A 6 -2.70 -1.81 -9.92
CA ALA A 6 -2.52 -1.96 -11.36
C ALA A 6 -3.57 -2.93 -11.90
N ASP A 7 -3.76 -2.92 -13.23
CA ASP A 7 -4.74 -3.81 -13.86
C ASP A 7 -4.40 -5.28 -13.58
N ASN A 8 -5.43 -6.05 -13.26
CA ASN A 8 -5.32 -7.49 -12.99
C ASN A 8 -4.47 -7.83 -11.77
N VAL A 9 -4.34 -6.87 -10.84
CA VAL A 9 -3.67 -7.08 -9.56
C VAL A 9 -4.72 -7.14 -8.46
N GLN A 10 -4.58 -8.12 -7.59
CA GLN A 10 -5.39 -8.27 -6.40
C GLN A 10 -4.53 -8.14 -5.16
N VAL A 11 -5.13 -7.68 -4.08
CA VAL A 11 -4.44 -7.55 -2.80
C VAL A 11 -5.27 -8.19 -1.71
N ARG A 12 -4.59 -8.85 -0.77
CA ARG A 12 -5.25 -9.54 0.34
C ARG A 12 -4.55 -9.20 1.64
N LYS A 13 -5.33 -9.00 2.72
CA LYS A 13 -4.78 -8.75 4.05
C LYS A 13 -4.42 -10.07 4.71
N GLU A 14 -3.19 -10.13 5.20
CA GLU A 14 -2.68 -11.24 5.98
C GLU A 14 -2.24 -10.73 7.36
N ASP A 15 -1.98 -11.63 8.31
CA ASP A 15 -1.55 -11.23 9.65
C ASP A 15 -0.24 -10.46 9.65
N TRP A 16 0.65 -10.80 8.73
CA TRP A 16 1.98 -10.18 8.61
C TRP A 16 1.98 -8.93 7.73
N GLY A 17 0.90 -8.63 7.02
CA GLY A 17 0.86 -7.48 6.11
C GLY A 17 -0.08 -7.70 4.94
N LEU A 18 0.39 -7.38 3.74
CA LEU A 18 -0.40 -7.51 2.52
C LEU A 18 0.28 -8.43 1.51
N LEU A 19 -0.53 -9.20 0.81
CA LEU A 19 -0.10 -10.01 -0.32
C LEU A 19 -0.70 -9.43 -1.60
N PHE A 20 0.15 -9.01 -2.52
CA PHE A 20 -0.27 -8.53 -3.84
C PHE A 20 -0.01 -9.64 -4.86
N TYR A 21 -0.96 -9.84 -5.74
CA TYR A 21 -0.89 -10.89 -6.76
C TYR A 21 -1.27 -10.32 -8.13
N SER A 22 -0.38 -10.50 -9.10
CA SER A 22 -0.64 -10.11 -10.49
C SER A 22 -1.03 -11.34 -11.30
N GLN A 23 -2.27 -11.38 -11.79
CA GLN A 23 -2.76 -12.50 -12.59
C GLN A 23 -2.05 -12.61 -13.94
N ASN A 24 -1.80 -11.47 -14.57
CA ASN A 24 -1.16 -11.44 -15.89
C ASN A 24 0.28 -11.93 -15.87
N ARG A 25 0.98 -11.69 -14.78
CA ARG A 25 2.41 -11.98 -14.68
C ARG A 25 2.72 -13.16 -13.79
N HIS A 26 1.69 -13.73 -13.15
CA HIS A 26 1.85 -14.79 -12.17
C HIS A 26 2.90 -14.42 -11.12
N LYS A 27 2.85 -13.18 -10.65
CA LYS A 27 3.84 -12.63 -9.73
C LYS A 27 3.19 -12.31 -8.39
N LEU A 28 3.91 -12.62 -7.32
CA LEU A 28 3.50 -12.29 -5.96
C LEU A 28 4.43 -11.22 -5.40
N CYS A 29 3.88 -10.34 -4.57
CA CYS A 29 4.66 -9.36 -3.84
C CYS A 29 4.19 -9.34 -2.39
N PHE A 30 5.12 -9.55 -1.46
CA PHE A 30 4.84 -9.60 -0.04
C PHE A 30 5.25 -8.28 0.60
N VAL A 31 4.33 -7.65 1.33
CA VAL A 31 4.60 -6.41 2.04
C VAL A 31 4.38 -6.65 3.52
N ARG A 32 5.46 -6.67 4.29
CA ARG A 32 5.39 -6.92 5.73
C ARG A 32 5.09 -5.63 6.46
N SER A 33 3.85 -5.24 6.45
CA SER A 33 3.38 -4.01 7.06
C SER A 33 2.55 -4.23 8.32
N GLY A 34 2.37 -5.49 8.75
CA GLY A 34 1.54 -5.79 9.91
C GLY A 34 0.14 -5.23 9.73
N ASP A 35 -0.29 -4.43 10.69
CA ASP A 35 -1.62 -3.81 10.67
C ASP A 35 -1.62 -2.37 10.12
N TRP A 36 -0.51 -1.93 9.56
CA TRP A 36 -0.43 -0.56 9.04
C TRP A 36 -1.26 -0.36 7.79
N LEU A 37 -1.14 -1.26 6.81
CA LEU A 37 -1.78 -1.12 5.52
C LEU A 37 -2.95 -2.08 5.37
N TYR A 38 -3.98 -1.62 4.64
CA TYR A 38 -5.15 -2.41 4.30
C TYR A 38 -5.43 -2.30 2.80
N PRO A 39 -6.10 -3.30 2.23
CA PRO A 39 -6.39 -3.27 0.77
C PRO A 39 -7.14 -2.04 0.32
N TYR A 40 -8.03 -1.48 1.15
CA TYR A 40 -8.84 -0.33 0.75
C TYR A 40 -8.02 0.94 0.51
N TYR A 41 -6.78 1.01 0.97
CA TYR A 41 -5.92 2.18 0.69
C TYR A 41 -5.53 2.26 -0.78
N PHE A 42 -5.70 1.20 -1.53
CA PHE A 42 -5.26 1.10 -2.91
C PHE A 42 -6.41 1.13 -3.91
N ASP A 43 -7.54 1.72 -3.53
CA ASP A 43 -8.69 1.86 -4.42
C ASP A 43 -8.65 3.11 -5.30
N GLY A 44 -7.62 3.93 -5.14
CA GLY A 44 -7.47 5.16 -5.91
C GLY A 44 -8.06 6.39 -5.25
N SER A 45 -8.74 6.26 -4.13
CA SER A 45 -9.39 7.39 -3.45
C SER A 45 -8.57 7.96 -2.29
N TRP A 46 -7.51 7.28 -1.86
CA TRP A 46 -6.69 7.69 -0.72
C TRP A 46 -5.43 8.39 -1.19
N THR A 47 -5.19 9.60 -0.68
CA THR A 47 -3.91 10.28 -0.88
C THR A 47 -2.89 9.71 0.09
N PHE A 48 -1.61 9.92 -0.20
CA PHE A 48 -0.53 9.52 0.70
C PHE A 48 -0.74 10.09 2.11
N LYS A 49 -1.09 11.37 2.20
CA LYS A 49 -1.34 12.03 3.48
C LYS A 49 -2.51 11.39 4.23
N ASN A 50 -3.58 11.07 3.52
CA ASN A 50 -4.74 10.42 4.15
C ASN A 50 -4.36 9.06 4.71
N ILE A 51 -3.54 8.29 4.01
CA ILE A 51 -3.07 7.00 4.48
C ILE A 51 -2.24 7.16 5.75
N VAL A 52 -1.29 8.11 5.74
CA VAL A 52 -0.45 8.37 6.91
C VAL A 52 -1.29 8.75 8.12
N ASP A 53 -2.24 9.66 7.94
CA ASP A 53 -3.10 10.13 9.02
C ASP A 53 -3.96 8.99 9.59
N ASP A 54 -4.52 8.16 8.72
CA ASP A 54 -5.35 7.04 9.16
C ASP A 54 -4.54 6.00 9.92
N VAL A 55 -3.37 5.64 9.41
CA VAL A 55 -2.49 4.68 10.08
C VAL A 55 -2.04 5.22 11.43
N ALA A 56 -1.64 6.49 11.49
CA ALA A 56 -1.20 7.11 12.74
C ALA A 56 -2.30 7.11 13.77
N THR A 57 -3.52 7.47 13.40
CA THR A 57 -4.67 7.52 14.31
C THR A 57 -5.03 6.12 14.79
N ARG A 58 -5.06 5.16 13.91
CA ARG A 58 -5.51 3.80 14.20
C ARG A 58 -4.50 3.02 15.05
N THR A 59 -3.20 3.23 14.82
CA THR A 59 -2.14 2.46 15.49
C THR A 59 -1.49 3.20 16.66
N GLY A 60 -1.73 4.51 16.79
CA GLY A 60 -1.05 5.33 17.79
C GLY A 60 0.42 5.59 17.47
N THR A 61 0.87 5.27 16.26
CA THR A 61 2.26 5.50 15.85
C THR A 61 2.43 6.95 15.40
N PRO A 62 3.56 7.60 15.74
CA PRO A 62 3.82 8.96 15.27
C PRO A 62 3.81 9.03 13.73
N ALA A 63 3.14 10.05 13.19
CA ALA A 63 3.02 10.21 11.73
C ALA A 63 4.38 10.29 11.05
N GLU A 64 5.38 10.86 11.70
CA GLU A 64 6.73 10.98 11.13
C GLU A 64 7.35 9.64 10.81
N ILE A 65 7.13 8.64 11.66
CA ILE A 65 7.64 7.30 11.44
C ILE A 65 6.97 6.67 10.24
N ILE A 66 5.64 6.85 10.14
CA ILE A 66 4.85 6.31 9.04
C ILE A 66 5.25 6.98 7.72
N GLU A 67 5.43 8.31 7.72
CA GLU A 67 5.84 9.06 6.55
C GLU A 67 7.19 8.60 5.99
N ARG A 68 8.08 8.12 6.85
CA ARG A 68 9.37 7.60 6.41
C ARG A 68 9.29 6.16 5.90
N SER A 69 8.37 5.39 6.46
CA SER A 69 8.28 3.95 6.18
C SER A 69 7.43 3.63 4.95
N ILE A 70 6.30 4.31 4.78
CA ILE A 70 5.38 4.01 3.68
C ILE A 70 5.99 4.21 2.30
N PRO A 71 6.77 5.29 2.02
CA PRO A 71 7.38 5.44 0.70
C PRO A 71 8.23 4.26 0.26
N LYS A 72 8.92 3.61 1.20
CA LYS A 72 9.72 2.43 0.88
C LYS A 72 8.86 1.26 0.43
N LEU A 73 7.68 1.10 1.06
CA LEU A 73 6.75 0.05 0.70
C LEU A 73 6.10 0.33 -0.66
N THR A 74 5.64 1.57 -0.88
CA THR A 74 5.01 1.94 -2.14
C THR A 74 5.99 1.91 -3.29
N GLU A 75 7.25 2.28 -3.06
CA GLU A 75 8.29 2.20 -4.07
C GLU A 75 8.51 0.75 -4.53
N LYS A 76 8.55 -0.19 -3.58
CA LYS A 76 8.66 -1.60 -3.89
C LYS A 76 7.48 -2.08 -4.73
N LEU A 77 6.26 -1.69 -4.36
CA LEU A 77 5.06 -2.07 -5.07
C LEU A 77 5.01 -1.48 -6.48
N THR A 78 5.43 -0.22 -6.62
CA THR A 78 5.49 0.44 -7.93
C THR A 78 6.53 -0.22 -8.81
N ALA A 79 7.71 -0.53 -8.26
CA ALA A 79 8.80 -1.19 -9.00
C ALA A 79 8.37 -2.58 -9.49
N ASN A 80 7.53 -3.27 -8.73
CA ASN A 80 6.99 -4.57 -9.11
C ASN A 80 5.69 -4.48 -9.90
N ARG A 81 5.26 -3.27 -10.24
CA ARG A 81 4.06 -2.97 -11.02
C ARG A 81 2.77 -3.51 -10.41
N MET A 82 2.72 -3.54 -9.09
CA MET A 82 1.53 -3.95 -8.35
C MET A 82 0.56 -2.79 -8.13
N ILE A 83 1.07 -1.58 -8.04
CA ILE A 83 0.25 -0.37 -7.91
C ILE A 83 0.67 0.66 -8.94
N VAL A 84 -0.26 1.56 -9.22
CA VAL A 84 -0.02 2.75 -10.05
C VAL A 84 -0.14 3.96 -9.15
N ASP A 85 0.85 4.85 -9.22
CA ASP A 85 0.89 6.07 -8.45
C ASP A 85 0.37 7.21 -9.33
N GLU A 86 -0.87 7.63 -9.09
CA GLU A 86 -1.51 8.66 -9.90
C GLU A 86 -1.43 10.02 -9.23
N PRO A 87 -1.00 11.07 -9.96
CA PRO A 87 -1.05 12.42 -9.42
C PRO A 87 -2.50 12.86 -9.21
N CYS A 88 -2.72 13.53 -8.10
CA CYS A 88 -4.04 14.12 -7.80
C CYS A 88 -4.14 15.50 -8.42
#